data_159ac2c7fd8c8dab57f58e2012651ff5
#
_entry.id   159ac2c7fd8c8dab57f58e2012651ff5
#
_cell.length_a   1.000
_cell.length_b   1.000
_cell.length_c   1.000
_cell.angle_alpha   90.00
_cell.angle_beta   90.00
_cell.angle_gamma   90.00
#
_symmetry.space_group_name_H-M   'P 1'
#
loop_
_entity.id
_entity.type
_entity.pdbx_description
1 polymer ?
#
loop_
_entity_poly.entity_id
_entity_poly.type
_entity_poly.pdbx_seq_one_letter_code
_entity_poly.pdbx_strand_id
1 'polypeptide(L)'
;NHTLKYGLSYSVDRFNNNLTGNMLFPHTVSSYYNLIKDDLITGAYLEYNYKLNENFNLNTGLRSDYYNITKKIYYSPRINIKYNPNDQSVVRFSLGKGFRIPNIIADNMYLLASSRDIMIDYDNKPEIAWNFGSNFSYCFYLFSREGTFNFDVYRTVFENMIIVDIMDADRVSFYNM
;
A
#
# COMPACT_ATOMS: atom_id res chain seq x y z
N ASN A 1 25.23 -17.88 1.24
CA ASN A 1 25.40 -16.67 2.05
C ASN A 1 24.07 -16.31 2.72
N HIS A 2 24.17 -15.85 3.98
CA HIS A 2 23.03 -15.47 4.78
C HIS A 2 23.24 -14.02 5.25
N THR A 3 22.23 -13.20 5.12
CA THR A 3 22.24 -11.82 5.64
C THR A 3 20.96 -11.57 6.40
N LEU A 4 21.07 -11.13 7.63
CA LEU A 4 19.96 -10.72 8.47
C LEU A 4 20.03 -9.21 8.67
N LYS A 5 18.92 -8.51 8.42
CA LYS A 5 18.75 -7.08 8.68
C LYS A 5 17.57 -6.90 9.60
N TYR A 6 17.70 -6.00 10.55
CA TYR A 6 16.60 -5.62 11.44
C TYR A 6 16.67 -4.13 11.75
N GLY A 7 15.56 -3.57 12.16
CA GLY A 7 15.52 -2.17 12.53
C GLY A 7 14.20 -1.77 13.15
N LEU A 8 14.20 -0.56 13.67
CA LEU A 8 13.04 0.11 14.23
C LEU A 8 12.69 1.31 13.34
N SER A 9 11.43 1.65 13.28
CA SER A 9 10.94 2.82 12.58
C SER A 9 9.97 3.59 13.46
N TYR A 10 9.98 4.90 13.29
CA TYR A 10 9.08 5.80 13.98
C TYR A 10 8.67 6.89 12.99
N SER A 11 7.37 7.07 12.79
CA SER A 11 6.80 8.09 11.91
C SER A 11 5.73 8.86 12.65
N VAL A 12 5.75 10.17 12.49
CA VAL A 12 4.71 11.09 12.99
C VAL A 12 4.25 11.94 11.82
N ASP A 13 2.99 11.76 11.45
CA ASP A 13 2.34 12.59 10.45
C ASP A 13 1.28 13.45 11.13
N ARG A 14 1.44 14.76 11.04
CA ARG A 14 0.52 15.71 11.62
C ARG A 14 -0.32 16.38 10.55
N PHE A 15 -1.62 16.20 10.64
CA PHE A 15 -2.59 16.81 9.74
C PHE A 15 -3.39 17.86 10.48
N ASN A 16 -3.56 19.02 9.85
CA ASN A 16 -4.44 20.09 10.31
C ASN A 16 -5.27 20.58 9.13
N ASN A 17 -6.46 20.02 8.99
CA ASN A 17 -7.38 20.31 7.90
C ASN A 17 -8.59 21.07 8.44
N ASN A 18 -8.78 22.31 7.96
CA ASN A 18 -9.95 23.13 8.26
C ASN A 18 -10.79 23.24 6.99
N LEU A 19 -12.01 22.71 7.04
CA LEU A 19 -12.94 22.75 5.92
C LEU A 19 -14.25 23.40 6.36
N THR A 20 -14.78 24.27 5.51
CA THR A 20 -16.10 24.86 5.65
C THR A 20 -16.97 24.38 4.51
N GLY A 21 -18.12 23.75 4.80
CA GLY A 21 -19.03 23.19 3.81
C GLY A 21 -20.02 22.24 4.47
N ASN A 22 -20.97 21.75 3.69
CA ASN A 22 -21.93 20.78 4.18
C ASN A 22 -21.29 19.38 4.20
N MET A 23 -20.94 18.90 5.38
CA MET A 23 -20.41 17.55 5.59
C MET A 23 -21.45 16.72 6.34
N LEU A 24 -21.79 15.58 5.74
CA LEU A 24 -22.75 14.61 6.29
C LEU A 24 -21.97 13.47 6.93
N PHE A 25 -22.11 13.30 8.24
CA PHE A 25 -21.65 12.11 8.96
C PHE A 25 -22.88 11.22 9.27
N PRO A 26 -22.71 9.91 9.52
CA PRO A 26 -23.84 8.99 9.75
C PRO A 26 -24.88 9.45 10.76
N HIS A 27 -24.50 10.35 11.69
CA HIS A 27 -25.38 10.86 12.76
C HIS A 27 -25.37 12.37 12.93
N THR A 28 -24.63 13.11 12.08
CA THR A 28 -24.47 14.57 12.25
C THR A 28 -24.23 15.29 10.94
N VAL A 29 -24.88 16.44 10.75
CA VAL A 29 -24.56 17.40 9.68
C VAL A 29 -23.68 18.48 10.29
N SER A 30 -22.50 18.72 9.72
CA SER A 30 -21.61 19.77 10.18
C SER A 30 -21.23 20.69 9.02
N SER A 31 -21.40 21.99 9.23
CA SER A 31 -20.94 23.01 8.27
C SER A 31 -19.48 23.39 8.47
N TYR A 32 -18.84 22.87 9.50
CA TYR A 32 -17.43 23.11 9.79
C TYR A 32 -16.77 21.80 10.20
N TYR A 33 -15.72 21.44 9.51
CA TYR A 33 -14.91 20.24 9.80
C TYR A 33 -13.48 20.65 10.09
N ASN A 34 -13.07 20.43 11.32
CA ASN A 34 -11.68 20.61 11.74
C ASN A 34 -11.12 19.23 12.10
N LEU A 35 -10.22 18.73 11.27
CA LEU A 35 -9.48 17.50 11.52
C LEU A 35 -8.06 17.85 11.91
N ILE A 36 -7.79 17.80 13.21
CA ILE A 36 -6.42 17.75 13.73
C ILE A 36 -6.14 16.30 14.05
N LYS A 37 -5.20 15.69 13.33
CA LYS A 37 -4.86 14.28 13.46
C LYS A 37 -3.35 14.13 13.55
N ASP A 38 -2.88 13.52 14.62
CA ASP A 38 -1.50 13.09 14.79
C ASP A 38 -1.44 11.58 14.60
N ASP A 39 -0.96 11.14 13.44
CA ASP A 39 -0.75 9.74 13.12
C ASP A 39 0.64 9.33 13.58
N LEU A 40 0.68 8.48 14.59
CA LEU A 40 1.91 7.91 15.13
C LEU A 40 1.99 6.43 14.75
N ILE A 41 3.05 6.08 14.03
CA ILE A 41 3.36 4.69 13.66
C ILE A 41 4.73 4.33 14.24
N THR A 42 4.75 3.31 15.09
CA THR A 42 5.98 2.73 15.59
C THR A 42 6.11 1.31 15.06
N GLY A 43 7.22 1.00 14.42
CA GLY A 43 7.41 -0.29 13.76
C GLY A 43 8.75 -0.93 14.04
N ALA A 44 8.78 -2.24 13.87
CA ALA A 44 9.98 -3.05 13.84
C ALA A 44 9.96 -3.94 12.59
N TYR A 45 11.13 -4.20 12.02
CA TYR A 45 11.24 -5.11 10.89
C TYR A 45 12.41 -6.05 11.02
N LEU A 46 12.24 -7.21 10.41
CA LEU A 46 13.24 -8.25 10.24
C LEU A 46 13.24 -8.66 8.78
N GLU A 47 14.41 -8.68 8.16
CA GLU A 47 14.62 -9.13 6.78
C GLU A 47 15.72 -10.18 6.73
N TYR A 48 15.45 -11.29 6.09
CA TYR A 48 16.40 -12.35 5.89
C TYR A 48 16.63 -12.59 4.40
N ASN A 49 17.87 -12.48 3.97
CA ASN A 49 18.30 -12.79 2.62
C ASN A 49 19.13 -14.06 2.64
N TYR A 50 18.71 -15.02 1.82
CA TYR A 50 19.37 -16.31 1.65
C TYR A 50 19.78 -16.51 0.20
N LYS A 51 21.07 -16.45 -0.07
CA LYS A 51 21.68 -16.77 -1.36
C LYS A 51 22.22 -18.21 -1.30
N LEU A 52 21.46 -19.15 -1.88
CA LEU A 52 21.84 -20.57 -1.92
C LEU A 52 23.05 -20.78 -2.83
N ASN A 53 22.98 -20.25 -4.05
CA ASN A 53 24.02 -20.23 -5.06
C ASN A 53 23.88 -18.97 -5.93
N GLU A 54 24.59 -18.89 -7.07
CA GLU A 54 24.47 -17.75 -7.98
C GLU A 54 23.10 -17.67 -8.68
N ASN A 55 22.43 -18.81 -8.78
CA ASN A 55 21.18 -18.96 -9.51
C ASN A 55 19.95 -18.77 -8.64
N PHE A 56 20.05 -18.92 -7.31
CA PHE A 56 18.89 -18.85 -6.43
C PHE A 56 19.10 -17.87 -5.27
N ASN A 57 18.17 -16.92 -5.15
CA ASN A 57 18.13 -15.96 -4.05
C ASN A 57 16.70 -15.89 -3.49
N LEU A 58 16.58 -16.02 -2.17
CA LEU A 58 15.37 -15.83 -1.39
C LEU A 58 15.54 -14.62 -0.48
N ASN A 59 14.65 -13.65 -0.59
CA ASN A 59 14.53 -12.55 0.36
C ASN A 59 13.15 -12.64 1.01
N THR A 60 13.13 -12.75 2.34
CA THR A 60 11.89 -12.75 3.12
C THR A 60 11.97 -11.71 4.22
N GLY A 61 10.86 -11.11 4.56
CA GLY A 61 10.81 -10.10 5.60
C GLY A 61 9.45 -10.06 6.29
N LEU A 62 9.49 -9.60 7.53
CA LEU A 62 8.31 -9.30 8.31
C LEU A 62 8.48 -7.92 8.93
N ARG A 63 7.50 -7.07 8.73
CA ARG A 63 7.38 -5.78 9.39
C ARG A 63 6.12 -5.79 10.26
N SER A 64 6.23 -5.23 11.44
CA SER A 64 5.16 -5.09 12.42
C SER A 64 5.08 -3.62 12.83
N ASP A 65 3.93 -2.99 12.61
CA ASP A 65 3.71 -1.57 12.87
C ASP A 65 2.52 -1.40 13.84
N TYR A 66 2.76 -0.72 14.94
CA TYR A 66 1.72 -0.27 15.86
C TYR A 66 1.22 1.11 15.42
N TYR A 67 -0.08 1.23 15.23
CA TYR A 67 -0.74 2.48 14.87
C TYR A 67 -1.58 3.01 16.02
N ASN A 68 -1.28 4.24 16.46
CA ASN A 68 -1.85 4.83 17.67
C ASN A 68 -3.38 5.05 17.60
N ILE A 69 -3.92 5.40 16.43
CA ILE A 69 -5.35 5.72 16.28
C ILE A 69 -6.22 4.46 16.45
N THR A 70 -5.87 3.40 15.75
CA THR A 70 -6.62 2.12 15.85
C THR A 70 -6.22 1.30 17.05
N LYS A 71 -5.08 1.63 17.71
CA LYS A 71 -4.47 0.87 18.80
C LYS A 71 -4.23 -0.61 18.43
N LYS A 72 -3.93 -0.86 17.15
CA LYS A 72 -3.70 -2.20 16.61
C LYS A 72 -2.31 -2.34 16.00
N ILE A 73 -1.86 -3.58 15.94
CA ILE A 73 -0.62 -3.96 15.26
C ILE A 73 -0.98 -4.50 13.88
N TYR A 74 -0.27 -4.01 12.87
CA TYR A 74 -0.39 -4.44 11.47
C TYR A 74 0.86 -5.16 11.05
N TYR A 75 0.71 -6.32 10.41
CA TYR A 75 1.81 -7.14 9.94
C TYR A 75 1.91 -7.07 8.42
N SER A 76 3.12 -6.82 7.94
CA SER A 76 3.44 -6.72 6.52
C SER A 76 4.52 -7.75 6.15
N PRO A 77 4.14 -9.02 5.95
CA PRO A 77 5.05 -10.03 5.44
C PRO A 77 5.38 -9.78 3.98
N ARG A 78 6.61 -10.14 3.57
CA ARG A 78 7.04 -10.13 2.17
C ARG A 78 7.96 -11.29 1.86
N ILE A 79 7.86 -11.80 0.63
CA ILE A 79 8.72 -12.84 0.10
C ILE A 79 9.07 -12.46 -1.33
N ASN A 80 10.35 -12.53 -1.67
CA ASN A 80 10.84 -12.36 -3.03
C ASN A 80 11.78 -13.51 -3.34
N ILE A 81 11.56 -14.14 -4.48
CA ILE A 81 12.39 -15.24 -4.99
C ILE A 81 12.94 -14.80 -6.34
N LYS A 82 14.25 -14.95 -6.52
CA LYS A 82 14.91 -14.81 -7.81
C LYS A 82 15.56 -16.14 -8.16
N TYR A 83 15.28 -16.64 -9.34
CA TYR A 83 15.85 -17.85 -9.88
C TYR A 83 16.37 -17.61 -11.30
N ASN A 84 17.62 -17.96 -11.54
CA ASN A 84 18.27 -17.92 -12.85
C ASN A 84 18.44 -19.35 -13.35
N PRO A 85 17.54 -19.89 -14.18
CA PRO A 85 17.68 -21.25 -14.75
C PRO A 85 18.97 -21.42 -15.54
N ASN A 86 19.37 -20.35 -16.23
CA ASN A 86 20.60 -20.23 -17.02
C ASN A 86 21.04 -18.76 -17.07
N ASP A 87 22.15 -18.48 -17.73
CA ASP A 87 22.73 -17.12 -17.82
C ASP A 87 21.84 -16.13 -18.60
N GLN A 88 20.92 -16.63 -19.41
CA GLN A 88 20.05 -15.84 -20.26
C GLN A 88 18.66 -15.59 -19.65
N SER A 89 18.28 -16.39 -18.67
CA SER A 89 16.90 -16.36 -18.13
C SER A 89 16.88 -15.99 -16.65
N VAL A 90 15.93 -15.14 -16.29
CA VAL A 90 15.66 -14.77 -14.89
C VAL A 90 14.17 -14.88 -14.63
N VAL A 91 13.82 -15.60 -13.57
CA VAL A 91 12.45 -15.68 -13.06
C VAL A 91 12.42 -15.02 -11.69
N ARG A 92 11.43 -14.16 -11.46
CA ARG A 92 11.21 -13.54 -10.15
C ARG A 92 9.77 -13.74 -9.72
N PHE A 93 9.59 -14.02 -8.43
CA PHE A 93 8.30 -14.04 -7.78
C PHE A 93 8.33 -13.11 -6.58
N SER A 94 7.25 -12.36 -6.38
CA SER A 94 7.07 -11.50 -5.24
C SER A 94 5.69 -11.69 -4.64
N LEU A 95 5.64 -11.71 -3.32
CA LEU A 95 4.42 -11.76 -2.53
C LEU A 95 4.61 -10.79 -1.36
N GLY A 96 3.63 -9.94 -1.10
CA GLY A 96 3.67 -9.06 0.05
C GLY A 96 2.29 -8.58 0.47
N LYS A 97 2.13 -8.43 1.77
CA LYS A 97 0.98 -7.73 2.37
C LYS A 97 1.44 -6.34 2.80
N GLY A 98 0.64 -5.34 2.49
CA GLY A 98 0.86 -3.98 2.95
C GLY A 98 -0.40 -3.36 3.53
N PHE A 99 -0.24 -2.31 4.33
CA PHE A 99 -1.33 -1.47 4.76
C PHE A 99 -1.00 0.00 4.52
N ARG A 100 -2.04 0.80 4.31
CA ARG A 100 -1.96 2.25 4.17
C ARG A 100 -3.02 2.89 5.05
N ILE A 101 -2.66 3.97 5.71
CA ILE A 101 -3.61 4.80 6.45
C ILE A 101 -4.03 5.91 5.48
N PRO A 102 -5.29 5.91 5.03
CA PRO A 102 -5.75 6.92 4.10
C PRO A 102 -6.04 8.23 4.82
N ASN A 103 -5.74 9.33 4.14
CA ASN A 103 -6.28 10.63 4.50
C ASN A 103 -7.33 11.01 3.45
N ILE A 104 -8.60 10.68 3.73
CA ILE A 104 -9.72 10.80 2.78
C ILE A 104 -9.75 12.19 2.14
N ILE A 105 -9.55 13.24 2.93
CA ILE A 105 -9.62 14.61 2.44
C ILE A 105 -8.40 14.97 1.59
N ALA A 106 -7.19 14.70 2.08
CA ALA A 106 -5.96 15.01 1.35
C ALA A 106 -5.84 14.19 0.06
N ASP A 107 -6.22 12.90 0.10
CA ASP A 107 -6.17 12.01 -1.05
C ASP A 107 -7.21 12.40 -2.14
N ASN A 108 -8.25 13.16 -1.77
CA ASN A 108 -9.40 13.49 -2.64
C ASN A 108 -9.71 15.00 -2.68
N MET A 109 -8.71 15.85 -2.53
CA MET A 109 -8.89 17.31 -2.52
C MET A 109 -9.63 17.87 -3.74
N TYR A 110 -9.50 17.21 -4.90
CA TYR A 110 -10.19 17.61 -6.12
C TYR A 110 -11.74 17.55 -6.02
N LEU A 111 -12.26 16.70 -5.14
CA LEU A 111 -13.70 16.57 -4.90
C LEU A 111 -14.26 17.74 -4.07
N LEU A 112 -13.39 18.42 -3.30
CA LEU A 112 -13.79 19.60 -2.52
C LEU A 112 -14.13 20.80 -3.40
N ALA A 113 -13.68 20.81 -4.66
CA ALA A 113 -14.04 21.86 -5.63
C ALA A 113 -15.48 21.69 -6.16
N SER A 114 -16.15 20.58 -5.89
CA SER A 114 -17.55 20.36 -6.24
C SER A 114 -18.47 20.96 -5.15
N SER A 115 -19.65 21.45 -5.56
CA SER A 115 -20.66 21.95 -4.60
C SER A 115 -21.48 20.83 -3.96
N ARG A 116 -21.01 19.57 -4.07
CA ARG A 116 -21.70 18.38 -3.54
C ARG A 116 -21.45 18.20 -2.05
N ASP A 117 -22.43 17.67 -1.37
CA ASP A 117 -22.30 17.30 0.04
C ASP A 117 -21.31 16.12 0.18
N ILE A 118 -20.47 16.15 1.21
CA ILE A 118 -19.49 15.10 1.49
C ILE A 118 -20.03 14.22 2.61
N MET A 119 -20.26 12.94 2.30
CA MET A 119 -20.68 11.93 3.27
C MET A 119 -19.49 11.02 3.61
N ILE A 120 -19.11 10.98 4.88
CA ILE A 120 -18.00 10.17 5.38
C ILE A 120 -18.58 9.05 6.26
N ASP A 121 -18.69 7.84 5.71
CA ASP A 121 -19.06 6.62 6.42
C ASP A 121 -17.86 5.67 6.48
N TYR A 122 -16.85 6.10 7.22
CA TYR A 122 -15.55 5.46 7.25
C TYR A 122 -15.11 5.16 8.70
N ASP A 123 -14.77 3.93 8.96
CA ASP A 123 -14.42 3.40 10.29
C ASP A 123 -12.96 3.67 10.72
N ASN A 124 -12.22 4.57 10.10
CA ASN A 124 -10.78 4.81 10.35
C ASN A 124 -9.90 3.55 10.26
N LYS A 125 -10.33 2.55 9.47
CA LYS A 125 -9.55 1.33 9.24
C LYS A 125 -8.53 1.57 8.13
N PRO A 126 -7.28 1.08 8.29
CA PRO A 126 -6.31 1.13 7.19
C PRO A 126 -6.77 0.30 6.00
N GLU A 127 -6.42 0.75 4.82
CA GLU A 127 -6.49 -0.08 3.62
C GLU A 127 -5.45 -1.19 3.71
N ILE A 128 -5.84 -2.39 3.37
CA ILE A 128 -4.97 -3.57 3.42
C ILE A 128 -5.02 -4.27 2.06
N ALA A 129 -3.85 -4.59 1.52
CA ALA A 129 -3.74 -5.26 0.24
C ALA A 129 -2.65 -6.32 0.22
N TRP A 130 -2.91 -7.42 -0.50
CA TRP A 130 -1.94 -8.39 -0.92
C TRP A 130 -1.50 -8.13 -2.35
N ASN A 131 -0.20 -8.12 -2.58
CA ASN A 131 0.39 -7.97 -3.90
C ASN A 131 1.11 -9.24 -4.27
N PHE A 132 0.82 -9.74 -5.48
CA PHE A 132 1.45 -10.90 -6.10
C PHE A 132 2.11 -10.43 -7.38
N GLY A 133 3.35 -10.76 -7.59
CA GLY A 133 4.08 -10.43 -8.80
C GLY A 133 4.87 -11.60 -9.33
N SER A 134 4.91 -11.75 -10.65
CA SER A 134 5.78 -12.66 -11.35
C SER A 134 6.40 -11.94 -12.54
N ASN A 135 7.71 -12.09 -12.70
CA ASN A 135 8.46 -11.54 -13.81
C ASN A 135 9.31 -12.67 -14.44
N PHE A 136 9.32 -12.73 -15.76
CA PHE A 136 10.21 -13.53 -16.56
C PHE A 136 11.02 -12.62 -17.48
N SER A 137 12.33 -12.72 -17.46
CA SER A 137 13.24 -12.00 -18.34
C SER A 137 14.09 -13.00 -19.11
N TYR A 138 14.22 -12.79 -20.41
CA TYR A 138 15.02 -13.61 -21.29
C TYR A 138 15.90 -12.73 -22.19
N CYS A 139 17.21 -12.92 -22.12
CA CYS A 139 18.20 -12.28 -23.00
C CYS A 139 18.49 -13.18 -24.19
N PHE A 140 18.42 -12.65 -25.39
CA PHE A 140 18.70 -13.38 -26.64
C PHE A 140 19.58 -12.57 -27.57
N TYR A 141 20.25 -13.26 -28.47
CA TYR A 141 21.06 -12.62 -29.51
C TYR A 141 20.40 -12.86 -30.88
N LEU A 142 20.19 -11.79 -31.62
CA LEU A 142 19.66 -11.82 -32.97
C LEU A 142 20.52 -10.93 -33.88
N PHE A 143 21.07 -11.49 -34.96
CA PHE A 143 21.98 -10.79 -35.89
C PHE A 143 23.14 -10.06 -35.18
N SER A 144 23.80 -10.71 -34.24
CA SER A 144 24.90 -10.16 -33.42
C SER A 144 24.49 -8.97 -32.54
N ARG A 145 23.22 -8.76 -32.31
CA ARG A 145 22.69 -7.76 -31.38
C ARG A 145 22.00 -8.44 -30.21
N GLU A 146 22.19 -7.89 -29.02
CA GLU A 146 21.51 -8.34 -27.83
C GLU A 146 20.11 -7.76 -27.78
N GLY A 147 19.13 -8.63 -27.44
CA GLY A 147 17.76 -8.26 -27.17
C GLY A 147 17.31 -8.82 -25.84
N THR A 148 16.36 -8.17 -25.18
CA THR A 148 15.76 -8.64 -23.95
C THR A 148 14.24 -8.70 -24.09
N PHE A 149 13.67 -9.84 -23.73
CA PHE A 149 12.22 -10.04 -23.59
C PHE A 149 11.88 -10.03 -22.11
N ASN A 150 10.88 -9.22 -21.71
CA ASN A 150 10.37 -9.18 -20.35
C ASN A 150 8.87 -9.44 -20.37
N PHE A 151 8.42 -10.29 -19.45
CA PHE A 151 7.01 -10.57 -19.21
C PHE A 151 6.71 -10.43 -17.73
N ASP A 152 5.73 -9.57 -17.40
CA ASP A 152 5.34 -9.24 -16.04
C ASP A 152 3.86 -9.50 -15.84
N VAL A 153 3.52 -10.12 -14.69
CA VAL A 153 2.15 -10.30 -14.24
C VAL A 153 2.05 -9.84 -12.80
N TYR A 154 1.06 -8.97 -12.53
CA TYR A 154 0.79 -8.48 -11.19
C TYR A 154 -0.69 -8.65 -10.86
N ARG A 155 -0.95 -8.98 -9.59
CA ARG A 155 -2.29 -9.03 -9.02
C ARG A 155 -2.28 -8.38 -7.64
N THR A 156 -3.18 -7.44 -7.41
CA THR A 156 -3.45 -6.86 -6.10
C THR A 156 -4.83 -7.31 -5.64
N VAL A 157 -4.92 -7.76 -4.41
CA VAL A 157 -6.18 -8.15 -3.76
C VAL A 157 -6.33 -7.31 -2.50
N PHE A 158 -7.37 -6.50 -2.43
CA PHE A 158 -7.68 -5.68 -1.27
C PHE A 158 -8.53 -6.47 -0.28
N GLU A 159 -8.15 -6.45 1.00
CA GLU A 159 -8.96 -6.96 2.11
C GLU A 159 -9.88 -5.85 2.66
N ASN A 160 -9.42 -4.63 2.57
CA ASN A 160 -10.13 -3.45 3.02
C ASN A 160 -9.67 -2.27 2.16
N MET A 161 -10.61 -1.61 1.51
CA MET A 161 -10.35 -0.48 0.61
C MET A 161 -11.41 0.59 0.84
N ILE A 162 -11.02 1.85 0.75
CA ILE A 162 -11.99 2.95 0.73
C ILE A 162 -12.49 3.15 -0.68
N ILE A 163 -13.78 3.15 -0.81
CA ILE A 163 -14.48 3.48 -2.06
C ILE A 163 -14.97 4.91 -1.98
N VAL A 164 -14.74 5.62 -3.08
CA VAL A 164 -15.29 6.95 -3.31
C VAL A 164 -16.43 6.82 -4.31
N ASP A 165 -17.65 6.99 -3.84
CA ASP A 165 -18.85 6.99 -4.69
C ASP A 165 -19.18 8.42 -5.11
N ILE A 166 -19.14 8.67 -6.40
CA ILE A 166 -19.41 9.95 -7.04
C ILE A 166 -20.65 9.87 -7.96
N MET A 167 -21.39 8.77 -7.92
CA MET A 167 -22.54 8.53 -8.80
C MET A 167 -23.75 9.41 -8.48
N ASP A 168 -23.88 9.86 -7.23
CA ASP A 168 -24.93 10.79 -6.83
C ASP A 168 -24.56 12.22 -7.28
N ALA A 169 -25.53 12.94 -7.86
CA ALA A 169 -25.32 14.30 -8.34
C ALA A 169 -25.11 15.30 -7.20
N ASP A 170 -25.70 15.05 -6.04
CA ASP A 170 -25.77 16.00 -4.92
C ASP A 170 -24.75 15.67 -3.82
N ARG A 171 -24.16 14.46 -3.82
CA ARG A 171 -23.22 14.05 -2.78
C ARG A 171 -22.06 13.19 -3.28
N VAL A 172 -20.99 13.19 -2.51
CA VAL A 172 -19.86 12.26 -2.63
C VAL A 172 -19.80 11.43 -1.35
N SER A 173 -19.78 10.11 -1.48
CA SER A 173 -19.77 9.20 -0.32
C SER A 173 -18.46 8.43 -0.24
N PHE A 174 -17.93 8.31 0.98
CA PHE A 174 -16.73 7.53 1.29
C PHE A 174 -17.11 6.41 2.24
N TYR A 175 -16.82 5.16 1.87
CA TYR A 175 -17.11 4.00 2.70
C TYR A 175 -16.09 2.88 2.51
N ASN A 176 -16.01 1.98 3.50
CA ASN A 176 -15.17 0.79 3.42
C ASN A 176 -15.89 -0.35 2.68
N MET A 177 -15.13 -1.05 1.83
CA MET A 177 -15.56 -2.29 1.18
C MET A 177 -15.19 -3.48 2.06
#